data_f6946ef7c55d181497b3078ec8cf4d73
#
_entry.id   f6946ef7c55d181497b3078ec8cf4d73
#
_cell.length_a   1.000
_cell.length_b   1.000
_cell.length_c   1.000
_cell.angle_alpha   90.00
_cell.angle_beta   90.00
_cell.angle_gamma   90.00
#
_symmetry.space_group_name_H-M   'P 1'
#
loop_
_entity.id
_entity.type
_entity.pdbx_description
1 polymer ?
#
loop_
_entity_poly.entity_id
_entity_poly.type
_entity_poly.pdbx_seq_one_letter_code
_entity_poly.pdbx_strand_id
1 'polypeptide(L)'
;MFRKVNLKTLIILFVSLLLVVILVNLADRKKGDRSFKGNLIEYQADQISKILVSPKVMGGEKVEFMKENDQWFVTANQKKFRADQNLIRSMINGINGLTPESVVSGKKDRWKNYEVTDSLGTRVQLYNGNEQEADVVFGKVSY
;
A
#
# COMPACT_ATOMS: atom_id res chain seq x y z
N MET A 1 -13.00 56.38 21.30
CA MET A 1 -14.27 56.08 22.03
C MET A 1 -14.36 54.56 22.16
N PHE A 2 -13.80 53.96 23.21
CA PHE A 2 -13.87 52.51 23.42
C PHE A 2 -15.24 52.12 23.98
N ARG A 3 -16.05 51.47 23.16
CA ARG A 3 -17.32 50.90 23.61
C ARG A 3 -17.04 49.87 24.69
N LYS A 4 -17.57 50.01 25.88
CA LYS A 4 -17.49 49.02 26.98
C LYS A 4 -18.04 47.69 26.48
N VAL A 5 -17.17 46.75 26.16
CA VAL A 5 -17.62 45.42 25.78
C VAL A 5 -18.19 44.74 27.01
N ASN A 6 -19.42 44.30 26.91
CA ASN A 6 -20.13 43.64 28.01
C ASN A 6 -19.46 42.28 28.29
N LEU A 7 -19.16 41.97 29.54
CA LEU A 7 -18.50 40.74 29.96
C LEU A 7 -19.22 39.48 29.37
N LYS A 8 -20.55 39.52 29.28
CA LYS A 8 -21.36 38.46 28.68
C LYS A 8 -21.03 38.24 27.20
N THR A 9 -20.85 39.32 26.44
CA THR A 9 -20.46 39.27 25.02
C THR A 9 -19.06 38.69 24.83
N LEU A 10 -18.13 39.01 25.73
CA LEU A 10 -16.80 38.48 25.71
C LEU A 10 -16.74 36.96 25.98
N ILE A 11 -17.55 36.50 26.94
CA ILE A 11 -17.71 35.07 27.26
C ILE A 11 -18.31 34.31 26.09
N ILE A 12 -19.35 34.84 25.45
CA ILE A 12 -19.98 34.21 24.28
C ILE A 12 -18.97 34.10 23.13
N LEU A 13 -18.20 35.15 22.88
CA LEU A 13 -17.17 35.15 21.82
C LEU A 13 -16.04 34.15 22.12
N PHE A 14 -15.61 34.05 23.38
CA PHE A 14 -14.61 33.07 23.79
C PHE A 14 -15.11 31.63 23.63
N VAL A 15 -16.33 31.33 24.07
CA VAL A 15 -16.94 29.99 23.92
C VAL A 15 -17.12 29.63 22.44
N SER A 16 -17.55 30.58 21.60
CA SER A 16 -17.69 30.33 20.16
C SER A 16 -16.34 30.04 19.49
N LEU A 17 -15.28 30.77 19.85
CA LEU A 17 -13.93 30.53 19.35
C LEU A 17 -13.41 29.16 19.79
N LEU A 18 -13.62 28.78 21.03
CA LEU A 18 -13.22 27.50 21.59
C LEU A 18 -13.95 26.34 20.89
N LEU A 19 -15.23 26.52 20.54
CA LEU A 19 -16.03 25.56 19.80
C LEU A 19 -15.51 25.37 18.36
N VAL A 20 -15.13 26.47 17.69
CA VAL A 20 -14.51 26.43 16.37
C VAL A 20 -13.16 25.69 16.41
N VAL A 21 -12.32 25.95 17.41
CA VAL A 21 -11.04 25.23 17.57
C VAL A 21 -11.26 23.73 17.78
N ILE A 22 -12.24 23.35 18.60
CA ILE A 22 -12.60 21.93 18.80
C ILE A 22 -13.07 21.30 17.50
N LEU A 23 -13.95 21.97 16.74
CA LEU A 23 -14.44 21.45 15.45
C LEU A 23 -13.32 21.30 14.42
N VAL A 24 -12.39 22.25 14.33
CA VAL A 24 -11.23 22.18 13.45
C VAL A 24 -10.32 21.03 13.86
N ASN A 25 -10.01 20.86 15.15
CA ASN A 25 -9.21 19.72 15.62
C ASN A 25 -9.88 18.36 15.36
N LEU A 26 -11.20 18.27 15.51
CA LEU A 26 -11.94 17.04 15.18
C LEU A 26 -11.98 16.77 13.67
N ALA A 27 -12.06 17.81 12.84
CA ALA A 27 -12.00 17.68 11.38
C ALA A 27 -10.59 17.30 10.90
N ASP A 28 -9.52 17.84 11.51
CA ASP A 28 -8.15 17.48 11.20
C ASP A 28 -7.79 16.06 11.66
N ARG A 29 -8.36 15.58 12.77
CA ARG A 29 -8.24 14.17 13.17
C ARG A 29 -8.89 13.20 12.17
N LYS A 30 -9.93 13.63 11.44
CA LYS A 30 -10.55 12.85 10.35
C LYS A 30 -9.77 12.93 9.04
N LYS A 31 -8.94 13.93 8.83
CA LYS A 31 -7.92 13.98 7.77
C LYS A 31 -6.65 13.30 8.28
N GLY A 32 -6.78 11.99 8.58
CA GLY A 32 -5.73 11.21 9.20
C GLY A 32 -4.33 11.62 8.75
N ASP A 33 -3.45 11.68 9.71
CA ASP A 33 -2.01 11.80 9.50
C ASP A 33 -1.61 10.95 8.30
N ARG A 34 -1.29 11.61 7.18
CA ARG A 34 -0.74 10.95 5.99
C ARG A 34 0.73 10.55 6.21
N SER A 35 1.15 10.48 7.42
CA SER A 35 2.36 9.79 7.85
C SER A 35 2.01 8.32 7.98
N PHE A 36 2.36 7.55 6.97
CA PHE A 36 2.30 6.10 7.06
C PHE A 36 3.30 5.65 8.13
N LYS A 37 2.82 5.46 9.35
CA LYS A 37 3.58 4.86 10.43
C LYS A 37 3.21 3.37 10.47
N GLY A 38 3.92 2.56 9.70
CA GLY A 38 3.68 1.13 9.65
C GLY A 38 4.04 0.52 8.30
N ASN A 39 3.95 -0.78 8.21
CA ASN A 39 4.14 -1.50 6.97
C ASN A 39 2.98 -1.21 6.00
N LEU A 40 3.27 -1.15 4.72
CA LEU A 40 2.26 -0.94 3.68
C LEU A 40 1.28 -2.12 3.61
N ILE A 41 1.78 -3.32 3.89
CA ILE A 41 1.07 -4.58 3.85
C ILE A 41 1.58 -5.43 5.02
N GLU A 42 0.69 -6.11 5.72
CA GLU A 42 1.03 -7.04 6.80
C GLU A 42 0.36 -8.38 6.53
N TYR A 43 1.15 -9.44 6.45
CA TYR A 43 0.71 -10.82 6.33
C TYR A 43 1.72 -11.78 6.98
N GLN A 44 1.29 -13.01 7.20
CA GLN A 44 2.17 -14.06 7.72
C GLN A 44 2.92 -14.72 6.56
N ALA A 45 4.22 -14.44 6.44
CA ALA A 45 5.04 -14.84 5.30
C ALA A 45 5.13 -16.37 5.09
N ASP A 46 5.01 -17.16 6.16
CA ASP A 46 5.01 -18.61 6.15
C ASP A 46 3.69 -19.22 5.61
N GLN A 47 2.59 -18.48 5.69
CA GLN A 47 1.28 -18.90 5.19
C GLN A 47 1.10 -18.65 3.69
N ILE A 48 1.99 -17.90 3.05
CA ILE A 48 1.91 -17.68 1.61
C ILE A 48 2.15 -19.01 0.88
N SER A 49 1.19 -19.39 0.04
CA SER A 49 1.17 -20.66 -0.68
C SER A 49 1.20 -20.50 -2.20
N LYS A 50 0.89 -19.30 -2.72
CA LYS A 50 0.88 -19.01 -4.15
C LYS A 50 1.35 -17.59 -4.41
N ILE A 51 2.11 -17.40 -5.48
CA ILE A 51 2.58 -16.10 -5.95
C ILE A 51 2.29 -16.00 -7.46
N LEU A 52 1.66 -14.92 -7.87
CA LEU A 52 1.50 -14.58 -9.28
C LEU A 52 2.36 -13.34 -9.59
N VAL A 53 3.23 -13.48 -10.57
CA VAL A 53 4.05 -12.38 -11.07
C VAL A 53 3.64 -12.11 -12.52
N SER A 54 3.28 -10.86 -12.81
CA SER A 54 3.00 -10.38 -14.18
C SER A 54 4.09 -9.39 -14.58
N PRO A 55 5.17 -9.84 -15.21
CA PRO A 55 6.27 -8.96 -15.58
C PRO A 55 5.86 -8.03 -16.71
N LYS A 56 6.33 -6.76 -16.66
CA LYS A 56 6.16 -5.77 -17.74
C LYS A 56 6.59 -6.31 -19.11
N VAL A 57 7.71 -7.04 -19.16
CA VAL A 57 8.32 -7.53 -20.40
C VAL A 57 7.59 -8.71 -21.05
N MET A 58 6.68 -9.38 -20.34
CA MET A 58 5.99 -10.57 -20.85
C MET A 58 4.58 -10.28 -21.41
N GLY A 59 4.26 -9.02 -21.67
CA GLY A 59 2.99 -8.67 -22.33
C GLY A 59 1.73 -9.07 -21.57
N GLY A 60 1.84 -9.29 -20.25
CA GLY A 60 0.74 -9.70 -19.39
C GLY A 60 0.68 -11.21 -19.11
N GLU A 61 1.59 -12.02 -19.64
CA GLU A 61 1.72 -13.41 -19.21
C GLU A 61 2.06 -13.47 -17.73
N LYS A 62 1.38 -14.36 -17.01
CA LYS A 62 1.56 -14.55 -15.57
C LYS A 62 2.47 -15.73 -15.32
N VAL A 63 3.47 -15.51 -14.48
CA VAL A 63 4.29 -16.59 -13.92
C VAL A 63 3.71 -16.96 -12.56
N GLU A 64 3.33 -18.21 -12.41
CA GLU A 64 2.75 -18.73 -11.19
C GLU A 64 3.77 -19.57 -10.42
N PHE A 65 3.95 -19.25 -9.17
CA PHE A 65 4.70 -20.04 -8.20
C PHE A 65 3.72 -20.65 -7.20
N MET A 66 3.85 -21.93 -6.95
CA MET A 66 3.05 -22.68 -5.98
C MET A 66 3.93 -23.38 -4.96
N LYS A 67 3.52 -23.32 -3.69
CA LYS A 67 4.17 -24.03 -2.58
C LYS A 67 3.53 -25.40 -2.41
N GLU A 68 4.35 -26.44 -2.47
CA GLU A 68 3.94 -27.81 -2.23
C GLU A 68 4.97 -28.50 -1.34
N ASN A 69 4.52 -29.14 -0.26
CA ASN A 69 5.40 -29.81 0.71
C ASN A 69 6.58 -28.90 1.16
N ASP A 70 6.26 -27.65 1.47
CA ASP A 70 7.22 -26.60 1.87
C ASP A 70 8.29 -26.24 0.84
N GLN A 71 8.10 -26.62 -0.42
CA GLN A 71 8.97 -26.27 -1.53
C GLN A 71 8.22 -25.48 -2.59
N TRP A 72 8.88 -24.47 -3.15
CA TRP A 72 8.32 -23.65 -4.21
C TRP A 72 8.63 -24.21 -5.59
N PHE A 73 7.62 -24.23 -6.44
CA PHE A 73 7.69 -24.65 -7.83
C PHE A 73 7.13 -23.56 -8.73
N VAL A 74 7.63 -23.49 -9.95
CA VAL A 74 7.13 -22.64 -11.02
C VAL A 74 6.69 -23.50 -12.18
N THR A 75 5.55 -23.20 -12.80
CA THR A 75 5.10 -23.86 -14.02
C THR A 75 5.39 -22.99 -15.23
N ALA A 76 6.15 -23.51 -16.18
CA ALA A 76 6.43 -22.88 -17.46
C ALA A 76 6.29 -23.92 -18.58
N ASN A 77 5.61 -23.54 -19.66
CA ASN A 77 5.34 -24.45 -20.81
C ASN A 77 4.81 -25.83 -20.39
N GLN A 78 3.86 -25.84 -19.47
CA GLN A 78 3.24 -27.05 -18.90
C GLN A 78 4.19 -27.98 -18.14
N LYS A 79 5.41 -27.54 -17.90
CA LYS A 79 6.42 -28.26 -17.10
C LYS A 79 6.64 -27.56 -15.78
N LYS A 80 6.76 -28.38 -14.73
CA LYS A 80 6.99 -27.91 -13.37
C LYS A 80 8.48 -27.96 -13.07
N PHE A 81 9.01 -26.85 -12.58
CA PHE A 81 10.40 -26.69 -12.18
C PHE A 81 10.48 -26.27 -10.72
N ARG A 82 11.52 -26.69 -10.04
CA ARG A 82 11.78 -26.24 -8.67
C ARG A 82 12.27 -24.78 -8.73
N ALA A 83 11.61 -23.91 -7.99
CA ALA A 83 12.03 -22.52 -7.87
C ALA A 83 13.16 -22.36 -6.84
N ASP A 84 13.91 -21.28 -6.94
CA ASP A 84 14.89 -20.93 -5.92
C ASP A 84 14.17 -20.50 -4.63
N GLN A 85 14.30 -21.34 -3.60
CA GLN A 85 13.61 -21.16 -2.30
C GLN A 85 14.04 -19.88 -1.61
N ASN A 86 15.31 -19.50 -1.72
CA ASN A 86 15.85 -18.32 -1.06
C ASN A 86 15.37 -17.04 -1.75
N LEU A 87 15.32 -17.04 -3.07
CA LEU A 87 14.79 -15.92 -3.86
C LEU A 87 13.31 -15.69 -3.55
N ILE A 88 12.50 -16.75 -3.54
CA ILE A 88 11.06 -16.65 -3.21
C ILE A 88 10.87 -16.11 -1.78
N ARG A 89 11.62 -16.64 -0.81
CA ARG A 89 11.55 -16.16 0.58
C ARG A 89 11.95 -14.69 0.69
N SER A 90 13.00 -14.28 0.01
CA SER A 90 13.44 -12.88 0.00
C SER A 90 12.40 -11.96 -0.62
N MET A 91 11.72 -12.38 -1.68
CA MET A 91 10.65 -11.61 -2.31
C MET A 91 9.45 -11.46 -1.37
N ILE A 92 8.97 -12.53 -0.74
CA ILE A 92 7.88 -12.49 0.23
C ILE A 92 8.22 -11.55 1.39
N ASN A 93 9.39 -11.72 2.00
CA ASN A 93 9.83 -10.89 3.13
C ASN A 93 10.03 -9.42 2.71
N GLY A 94 10.54 -9.17 1.50
CA GLY A 94 10.72 -7.83 0.97
C GLY A 94 9.41 -7.07 0.80
N ILE A 95 8.36 -7.75 0.33
CA ILE A 95 7.03 -7.15 0.20
C ILE A 95 6.41 -6.89 1.58
N ASN A 96 6.55 -7.83 2.53
CA ASN A 96 6.05 -7.66 3.90
C ASN A 96 6.74 -6.52 4.66
N GLY A 97 7.99 -6.23 4.31
CA GLY A 97 8.77 -5.15 4.92
C GLY A 97 8.65 -3.78 4.23
N LEU A 98 7.79 -3.65 3.20
CA LEU A 98 7.62 -2.37 2.51
C LEU A 98 7.03 -1.31 3.44
N THR A 99 7.76 -0.23 3.62
CA THR A 99 7.32 0.97 4.35
C THR A 99 7.15 2.12 3.38
N PRO A 100 6.00 2.81 3.38
CA PRO A 100 5.79 3.94 2.50
C PRO A 100 6.58 5.16 2.98
N GLU A 101 7.34 5.80 2.10
CA GLU A 101 8.00 7.07 2.39
C GLU A 101 7.04 8.24 2.21
N SER A 102 6.29 8.24 1.10
CA SER A 102 5.34 9.31 0.78
C SER A 102 4.28 8.87 -0.22
N VAL A 103 3.15 9.59 -0.23
CA VAL A 103 2.16 9.48 -1.30
C VAL A 103 2.53 10.43 -2.44
N VAL A 104 3.00 9.88 -3.54
CA VAL A 104 3.34 10.67 -4.73
C VAL A 104 2.08 11.10 -5.49
N SER A 105 1.10 10.21 -5.65
CA SER A 105 -0.18 10.53 -6.28
C SER A 105 -1.26 9.52 -5.91
N GLY A 106 -2.45 10.03 -5.54
CA GLY A 106 -3.67 9.22 -5.39
C GLY A 106 -4.54 9.19 -6.65
N LYS A 107 -4.13 9.87 -7.74
CA LYS A 107 -4.92 9.99 -8.97
C LYS A 107 -4.53 8.92 -9.99
N LYS A 108 -5.48 8.09 -10.43
CA LYS A 108 -5.26 6.99 -11.38
C LYS A 108 -4.75 7.44 -12.75
N ASP A 109 -5.14 8.64 -13.22
CA ASP A 109 -4.68 9.24 -14.48
C ASP A 109 -3.16 9.47 -14.50
N ARG A 110 -2.53 9.67 -13.33
CA ARG A 110 -1.09 9.87 -13.18
C ARG A 110 -0.28 8.57 -13.05
N TRP A 111 -0.93 7.43 -12.85
CA TRP A 111 -0.24 6.14 -12.65
C TRP A 111 0.66 5.75 -13.82
N LYS A 112 0.29 6.14 -15.05
CA LYS A 112 1.14 5.94 -16.23
C LYS A 112 2.52 6.61 -16.11
N ASN A 113 2.58 7.79 -15.48
CA ASN A 113 3.82 8.54 -15.32
C ASN A 113 4.82 7.83 -14.41
N TYR A 114 4.33 6.98 -13.52
CA TYR A 114 5.12 6.18 -12.58
C TYR A 114 5.24 4.71 -13.01
N GLU A 115 4.64 4.36 -14.15
CA GLU A 115 4.60 3.01 -14.70
C GLU A 115 3.96 1.97 -13.76
N VAL A 116 3.02 2.39 -12.90
CA VAL A 116 2.29 1.53 -11.97
C VAL A 116 0.90 1.13 -12.50
N THR A 117 0.82 0.83 -13.80
CA THR A 117 -0.37 0.27 -14.44
C THR A 117 -0.14 -1.20 -14.79
N ASP A 118 -1.21 -1.96 -15.00
CA ASP A 118 -1.13 -3.39 -15.33
C ASP A 118 -0.27 -3.67 -16.57
N SER A 119 -0.16 -2.73 -17.50
CA SER A 119 0.63 -2.87 -18.75
C SER A 119 2.05 -2.33 -18.65
N LEU A 120 2.35 -1.45 -17.69
CA LEU A 120 3.63 -0.76 -17.60
C LEU A 120 4.46 -1.17 -16.40
N GLY A 121 3.82 -1.72 -15.35
CA GLY A 121 4.49 -2.17 -14.14
C GLY A 121 4.69 -3.69 -14.09
N THR A 122 5.46 -4.14 -13.13
CA THR A 122 5.50 -5.55 -12.72
C THR A 122 4.56 -5.75 -11.55
N ARG A 123 3.49 -6.50 -11.73
CA ARG A 123 2.52 -6.81 -10.67
C ARG A 123 2.90 -8.09 -9.96
N VAL A 124 2.88 -8.06 -8.64
CA VAL A 124 3.09 -9.23 -7.79
C VAL A 124 1.90 -9.37 -6.85
N GLN A 125 1.30 -10.55 -6.86
CA GLN A 125 0.17 -10.90 -6.02
C GLN A 125 0.55 -12.10 -5.15
N LEU A 126 0.29 -12.01 -3.86
CA LEU A 126 0.55 -13.08 -2.89
C LEU A 126 -0.76 -13.63 -2.37
N TYR A 127 -0.83 -14.94 -2.21
CA TYR A 127 -2.03 -15.63 -1.76
C TYR A 127 -1.72 -16.64 -0.65
N ASN A 128 -2.65 -16.73 0.30
CA ASN A 128 -2.78 -17.81 1.26
C ASN A 128 -3.98 -18.68 0.84
N GLY A 129 -3.73 -19.83 0.23
CA GLY A 129 -4.78 -20.59 -0.44
C GLY A 129 -5.48 -19.79 -1.54
N ASN A 130 -6.74 -19.45 -1.32
CA ASN A 130 -7.55 -18.64 -2.25
C ASN A 130 -7.66 -17.17 -1.82
N GLU A 131 -7.18 -16.81 -0.64
CA GLU A 131 -7.22 -15.44 -0.11
C GLU A 131 -6.02 -14.63 -0.61
N GLN A 132 -6.30 -13.44 -1.14
CA GLN A 132 -5.26 -12.54 -1.62
C GLN A 132 -4.76 -11.67 -0.46
N GLU A 133 -3.53 -11.88 -0.05
CA GLU A 133 -2.88 -11.18 1.07
C GLU A 133 -2.20 -9.88 0.62
N ALA A 134 -1.66 -9.86 -0.61
CA ALA A 134 -1.00 -8.70 -1.15
C ALA A 134 -1.19 -8.56 -2.65
N ASP A 135 -1.22 -7.29 -3.13
CA ASP A 135 -1.28 -6.94 -4.54
C ASP A 135 -0.48 -5.65 -4.74
N VAL A 136 0.70 -5.77 -5.33
CA VAL A 136 1.66 -4.68 -5.48
C VAL A 136 2.08 -4.54 -6.93
N VAL A 137 2.11 -3.31 -7.43
CA VAL A 137 2.64 -3.00 -8.75
C VAL A 137 3.93 -2.20 -8.60
N PHE A 138 5.01 -2.75 -9.06
CA PHE A 138 6.32 -2.11 -9.12
C PHE A 138 6.45 -1.34 -10.43
N GLY A 139 6.60 -0.03 -10.34
CA GLY A 139 6.79 0.86 -11.48
C GLY A 139 8.26 1.13 -11.78
N LYS A 140 8.52 2.30 -12.40
CA LYS A 140 9.89 2.74 -12.66
C LYS A 140 10.61 3.17 -11.39
N VAL A 141 11.92 2.93 -11.35
CA VAL A 141 12.79 3.49 -10.32
C VAL A 141 12.92 5.00 -10.55
N SER A 142 12.65 5.81 -9.52
CA SER A 142 12.98 7.24 -9.56
C SER A 142 14.39 7.42 -8.98
N TYR A 143 15.21 8.15 -9.72
CA TYR A 143 16.53 8.57 -9.28
C TYR A 143 16.44 9.96 -8.67
#